data_04de706ca9daa37969b7410ce0256386
#
_entry.id   04de706ca9daa37969b7410ce0256386
#
_cell.length_a   1.000
_cell.length_b   1.000
_cell.length_c   1.000
_cell.angle_alpha   90.00
_cell.angle_beta   90.00
_cell.angle_gamma   90.00
#
_symmetry.space_group_name_H-M   'P 1'
#
loop_
_entity.id
_entity.type
_entity.pdbx_description
1 polymer ?
#
loop_
_entity_poly.entity_id
_entity_poly.type
_entity_poly.pdbx_seq_one_letter_code
_entity_poly.pdbx_strand_id
1 'polypeptide(L)'
;TYKSFEGIKNSYKSFAISTSYVLKTISIDPLLNIYNLLTDKSKLIKENKKLKLELDESYLSNFIISSDSKFFADDDLIKTFLKKNQITNIFYLAKTKSFDTQLYFCCNQHRLFIEILNKPNNNFVGNSVINSSGIIGQIIYDKGLQEVLLLSDTTHVLPVESGEYFCNARGSGLPGKISCTYSSLIWPVEIIQGQSFYSSGLGGIYPRGILIGHVSQINRIDEVLIEFEIDLISSPLQENIFGVLDRS
;
A
#
# COMPACT_ATOMS: atom_id res chain seq x y z
N THR A 1 -6.76 -28.46 98.44
CA THR A 1 -5.55 -28.04 97.68
C THR A 1 -5.40 -28.78 96.39
N TYR A 2 -5.92 -29.97 96.16
CA TYR A 2 -5.74 -30.74 94.93
C TYR A 2 -6.61 -30.23 93.73
N LYS A 3 -7.83 -29.78 93.97
CA LYS A 3 -8.72 -29.22 92.95
C LYS A 3 -8.24 -27.89 92.33
N SER A 4 -7.46 -27.12 93.11
CA SER A 4 -6.92 -25.85 92.68
C SER A 4 -5.79 -26.04 91.66
N PHE A 5 -5.04 -27.12 91.73
CA PHE A 5 -3.91 -27.41 90.85
C PHE A 5 -4.36 -27.94 89.48
N GLU A 6 -5.44 -28.72 89.44
CA GLU A 6 -5.99 -29.18 88.16
C GLU A 6 -6.63 -28.02 87.35
N GLY A 7 -7.24 -27.05 88.00
CA GLY A 7 -7.75 -25.85 87.35
C GLY A 7 -6.68 -25.02 86.65
N ILE A 8 -5.58 -24.82 87.33
CA ILE A 8 -4.43 -24.08 86.79
C ILE A 8 -3.75 -24.84 85.62
N LYS A 9 -3.62 -26.15 85.71
CA LYS A 9 -3.05 -26.99 84.67
C LYS A 9 -3.93 -27.00 83.37
N ASN A 10 -5.21 -27.05 83.55
CA ASN A 10 -6.17 -27.01 82.41
C ASN A 10 -6.23 -25.62 81.77
N SER A 11 -6.17 -24.53 82.56
CA SER A 11 -6.04 -23.17 82.03
C SER A 11 -4.77 -22.95 81.24
N TYR A 12 -3.64 -23.50 81.71
CA TYR A 12 -2.34 -23.39 81.02
C TYR A 12 -2.32 -24.17 79.74
N LYS A 13 -2.88 -25.42 79.73
CA LYS A 13 -3.04 -26.18 78.48
C LYS A 13 -3.92 -25.48 77.43
N SER A 14 -5.05 -24.93 77.88
CA SER A 14 -5.98 -24.18 77.02
C SER A 14 -5.32 -22.94 76.42
N PHE A 15 -4.53 -22.22 77.26
CA PHE A 15 -3.80 -21.04 76.83
C PHE A 15 -2.67 -21.39 75.83
N ALA A 16 -1.89 -22.47 76.12
CA ALA A 16 -0.82 -22.90 75.21
C ALA A 16 -1.33 -23.38 73.84
N ILE A 17 -2.49 -24.07 73.79
CA ILE A 17 -3.12 -24.53 72.56
C ILE A 17 -3.69 -23.33 71.79
N SER A 18 -4.36 -22.42 72.50
CA SER A 18 -4.94 -21.21 71.85
C SER A 18 -3.87 -20.29 71.26
N THR A 19 -2.76 -20.07 71.99
CA THR A 19 -1.66 -19.22 71.48
C THR A 19 -0.90 -19.88 70.31
N SER A 20 -0.74 -21.20 70.29
CA SER A 20 -0.11 -21.88 69.16
C SER A 20 -0.98 -21.86 67.90
N TYR A 21 -2.31 -21.94 68.09
CA TYR A 21 -3.25 -21.85 66.96
C TYR A 21 -3.32 -20.44 66.37
N VAL A 22 -3.39 -19.41 67.22
CA VAL A 22 -3.39 -18.01 66.82
C VAL A 22 -2.06 -17.62 66.12
N LEU A 23 -0.90 -18.08 66.62
CA LEU A 23 0.37 -17.83 65.98
C LEU A 23 0.48 -18.50 64.61
N LYS A 24 -0.10 -19.70 64.44
CA LYS A 24 -0.08 -20.41 63.14
C LYS A 24 -0.98 -19.74 62.09
N THR A 25 -2.17 -19.32 62.48
CA THR A 25 -3.13 -18.66 61.59
C THR A 25 -2.74 -17.22 61.23
N ILE A 26 -2.08 -16.50 62.10
CA ILE A 26 -1.66 -15.11 61.81
C ILE A 26 -0.37 -15.01 61.03
N SER A 27 0.58 -15.95 61.23
CA SER A 27 1.94 -15.79 60.70
C SER A 27 2.28 -16.65 59.49
N ILE A 28 1.67 -17.85 59.34
CA ILE A 28 2.08 -18.81 58.29
C ILE A 28 1.09 -18.82 57.14
N ASP A 29 -0.20 -18.86 57.40
CA ASP A 29 -1.22 -18.93 56.36
C ASP A 29 -1.26 -17.71 55.44
N PRO A 30 -1.20 -16.46 55.94
CA PRO A 30 -1.13 -15.30 55.07
C PRO A 30 0.17 -15.22 54.24
N LEU A 31 1.31 -15.67 54.78
CA LEU A 31 2.59 -15.71 54.05
C LEU A 31 2.58 -16.73 52.92
N LEU A 32 2.01 -17.92 53.14
CA LEU A 32 1.83 -18.93 52.09
C LEU A 32 0.86 -18.45 50.98
N ASN A 33 -0.21 -17.76 51.35
CA ASN A 33 -1.13 -17.18 50.37
C ASN A 33 -0.48 -16.08 49.54
N ILE A 34 0.36 -15.23 50.15
CA ILE A 34 1.11 -14.19 49.42
C ILE A 34 2.15 -14.84 48.50
N TYR A 35 2.84 -15.88 48.93
CA TYR A 35 3.81 -16.61 48.11
C TYR A 35 3.12 -17.27 46.88
N ASN A 36 1.99 -17.90 47.07
CA ASN A 36 1.21 -18.51 46.01
C ASN A 36 0.69 -17.43 45.01
N LEU A 37 0.17 -16.31 45.50
CA LEU A 37 -0.25 -15.17 44.66
C LEU A 37 0.90 -14.58 43.83
N LEU A 38 2.10 -14.49 44.41
CA LEU A 38 3.27 -13.98 43.70
C LEU A 38 3.78 -14.96 42.62
N THR A 39 3.76 -16.27 42.91
CA THR A 39 4.14 -17.32 41.95
C THR A 39 3.15 -17.40 40.82
N ASP A 40 1.84 -17.34 41.09
CA ASP A 40 0.79 -17.32 40.06
C ASP A 40 0.87 -16.06 39.21
N LYS A 41 1.12 -14.88 39.81
CA LYS A 41 1.34 -13.65 39.06
C LYS A 41 2.56 -13.71 38.16
N SER A 42 3.66 -14.27 38.62
CA SER A 42 4.87 -14.47 37.82
C SER A 42 4.64 -15.43 36.67
N LYS A 43 3.87 -16.51 36.89
CA LYS A 43 3.48 -17.46 35.85
C LYS A 43 2.59 -16.81 34.79
N LEU A 44 1.57 -16.07 35.23
CA LEU A 44 0.68 -15.32 34.32
C LEU A 44 1.42 -14.26 33.50
N ILE A 45 2.40 -13.56 34.08
CA ILE A 45 3.23 -12.60 33.34
C ILE A 45 4.08 -13.32 32.28
N LYS A 46 4.66 -14.48 32.60
CA LYS A 46 5.42 -15.27 31.61
C LYS A 46 4.55 -15.81 30.50
N GLU A 47 3.36 -16.33 30.82
CA GLU A 47 2.39 -16.78 29.83
C GLU A 47 1.91 -15.63 28.94
N ASN A 48 1.62 -14.46 29.53
CA ASN A 48 1.20 -13.29 28.74
C ASN A 48 2.30 -12.81 27.80
N LYS A 49 3.56 -12.83 28.25
CA LYS A 49 4.70 -12.51 27.38
C LYS A 49 4.88 -13.53 26.26
N LYS A 50 4.71 -14.82 26.56
CA LYS A 50 4.79 -15.90 25.56
C LYS A 50 3.68 -15.76 24.52
N LEU A 51 2.43 -15.57 24.97
CA LEU A 51 1.28 -15.38 24.09
C LEU A 51 1.42 -14.13 23.20
N LYS A 52 1.99 -13.03 23.71
CA LYS A 52 2.29 -11.86 22.90
C LYS A 52 3.31 -12.16 21.80
N LEU A 53 4.38 -12.90 22.13
CA LEU A 53 5.37 -13.30 21.10
C LEU A 53 4.75 -14.22 20.04
N GLU A 54 3.95 -15.20 20.44
CA GLU A 54 3.23 -16.08 19.51
C GLU A 54 2.24 -15.30 18.63
N LEU A 55 1.58 -14.29 19.21
CA LEU A 55 0.69 -13.40 18.48
C LEU A 55 1.45 -12.56 17.46
N ASP A 56 2.57 -11.94 17.86
CA ASP A 56 3.43 -11.15 16.98
C ASP A 56 4.00 -11.99 15.82
N GLU A 57 4.45 -13.22 16.11
CA GLU A 57 4.91 -14.18 15.09
C GLU A 57 3.77 -14.57 14.13
N SER A 58 2.56 -14.80 14.65
CA SER A 58 1.38 -15.11 13.83
C SER A 58 0.99 -13.92 12.94
N TYR A 59 1.02 -12.70 13.46
CA TYR A 59 0.77 -11.50 12.66
C TYR A 59 1.81 -11.32 11.56
N LEU A 60 3.09 -11.49 11.86
CA LEU A 60 4.17 -11.42 10.87
C LEU A 60 4.00 -12.50 9.79
N SER A 61 3.74 -13.73 10.18
CA SER A 61 3.51 -14.84 9.24
C SER A 61 2.31 -14.57 8.33
N ASN A 62 1.18 -14.15 8.88
CA ASN A 62 -0.02 -13.82 8.11
C ASN A 62 0.21 -12.61 7.20
N PHE A 63 0.98 -11.60 7.64
CA PHE A 63 1.34 -10.45 6.82
C PHE A 63 2.24 -10.87 5.64
N ILE A 64 3.25 -11.71 5.87
CA ILE A 64 4.13 -12.24 4.81
C ILE A 64 3.29 -13.04 3.79
N ILE A 65 2.47 -14.00 4.25
CA ILE A 65 1.63 -14.83 3.38
C ILE A 65 0.65 -13.96 2.56
N SER A 66 0.02 -12.96 3.17
CA SER A 66 -0.90 -12.07 2.46
C SER A 66 -0.18 -11.17 1.46
N SER A 67 1.02 -10.70 1.80
CA SER A 67 1.86 -9.91 0.90
C SER A 67 2.31 -10.72 -0.31
N ASP A 68 2.75 -11.96 -0.10
CA ASP A 68 3.18 -12.85 -1.19
C ASP A 68 2.02 -13.25 -2.08
N SER A 69 0.86 -13.59 -1.52
CA SER A 69 -0.33 -13.94 -2.32
C SER A 69 -0.81 -12.75 -3.17
N LYS A 70 -0.77 -11.54 -2.64
CA LYS A 70 -1.10 -10.34 -3.38
C LYS A 70 -0.06 -10.06 -4.49
N PHE A 71 1.22 -10.27 -4.21
CA PHE A 71 2.29 -10.13 -5.19
C PHE A 71 2.07 -11.05 -6.40
N PHE A 72 1.77 -12.34 -6.18
CA PHE A 72 1.51 -13.27 -7.28
C PHE A 72 0.24 -12.94 -8.05
N ALA A 73 -0.81 -12.46 -7.37
CA ALA A 73 -2.03 -12.02 -8.02
C ALA A 73 -1.80 -10.80 -8.93
N ASP A 74 -1.04 -9.81 -8.46
CA ASP A 74 -0.71 -8.60 -9.23
C ASP A 74 0.17 -8.93 -10.46
N ASP A 75 1.13 -9.86 -10.33
CA ASP A 75 1.96 -10.35 -11.46
C ASP A 75 1.10 -11.00 -12.55
N ASP A 76 0.17 -11.87 -12.18
CA ASP A 76 -0.72 -12.53 -13.13
C ASP A 76 -1.67 -11.53 -13.81
N LEU A 77 -2.13 -10.50 -13.11
CA LEU A 77 -2.94 -9.43 -13.68
C LEU A 77 -2.15 -8.63 -14.72
N ILE A 78 -0.91 -8.26 -14.42
CA ILE A 78 -0.01 -7.56 -15.36
C ILE A 78 0.23 -8.42 -16.61
N LYS A 79 0.54 -9.70 -16.46
CA LYS A 79 0.73 -10.62 -17.60
C LYS A 79 -0.53 -10.75 -18.46
N THR A 80 -1.69 -10.80 -17.82
CA THR A 80 -2.99 -10.85 -18.51
C THR A 80 -3.24 -9.55 -19.29
N PHE A 81 -2.92 -8.39 -18.71
CA PHE A 81 -3.01 -7.09 -19.36
C PHE A 81 -2.09 -7.01 -20.59
N LEU A 82 -0.83 -7.43 -20.47
CA LEU A 82 0.14 -7.46 -21.57
C LEU A 82 -0.35 -8.34 -22.73
N LYS A 83 -0.85 -9.55 -22.41
CA LYS A 83 -1.40 -10.48 -23.41
C LYS A 83 -2.63 -9.92 -24.11
N LYS A 84 -3.55 -9.31 -23.36
CA LYS A 84 -4.78 -8.69 -23.91
C LYS A 84 -4.46 -7.56 -24.88
N ASN A 85 -3.46 -6.75 -24.59
CA ASN A 85 -3.04 -5.62 -25.42
C ASN A 85 -1.97 -5.98 -26.46
N GLN A 86 -1.64 -7.28 -26.60
CA GLN A 86 -0.63 -7.80 -27.55
C GLN A 86 0.76 -7.14 -27.38
N ILE A 87 1.11 -6.77 -26.15
CA ILE A 87 2.40 -6.18 -25.82
C ILE A 87 3.43 -7.31 -25.67
N THR A 88 4.41 -7.33 -26.57
CA THR A 88 5.47 -8.37 -26.63
C THR A 88 6.78 -7.91 -26.02
N ASN A 89 6.86 -6.67 -25.56
CA ASN A 89 8.06 -6.11 -24.93
C ASN A 89 8.46 -6.91 -23.69
N ILE A 90 9.77 -7.01 -23.48
CA ILE A 90 10.31 -7.51 -22.21
C ILE A 90 9.85 -6.56 -21.10
N PHE A 91 9.38 -7.12 -20.00
CA PHE A 91 9.00 -6.32 -18.83
C PHE A 91 9.67 -6.82 -17.57
N TYR A 92 9.85 -5.92 -16.61
CA TYR A 92 10.38 -6.19 -15.29
C TYR A 92 9.34 -5.84 -14.24
N LEU A 93 9.25 -6.66 -13.21
CA LEU A 93 8.36 -6.35 -12.09
C LEU A 93 9.01 -5.33 -11.17
N ALA A 94 8.23 -4.38 -10.71
CA ALA A 94 8.64 -3.38 -9.76
C ALA A 94 7.63 -3.26 -8.61
N LYS A 95 8.12 -2.95 -7.42
CA LYS A 95 7.32 -2.76 -6.22
C LYS A 95 7.35 -1.31 -5.78
N THR A 96 6.22 -0.78 -5.31
CA THR A 96 6.16 0.53 -4.65
C THR A 96 7.09 0.59 -3.45
N LYS A 97 7.92 1.61 -3.40
CA LYS A 97 8.77 1.94 -2.24
C LYS A 97 8.26 3.15 -1.48
N SER A 98 7.84 4.17 -2.20
CA SER A 98 7.29 5.39 -1.59
C SER A 98 6.33 6.05 -2.56
N PHE A 99 5.24 6.55 -2.02
CA PHE A 99 4.27 7.36 -2.73
C PHE A 99 3.69 8.39 -1.76
N ASP A 100 3.92 9.67 -2.06
CA ASP A 100 3.37 10.76 -1.25
C ASP A 100 1.93 11.06 -1.71
N THR A 101 0.97 10.50 -1.01
CA THR A 101 -0.45 10.70 -1.31
C THR A 101 -0.90 12.12 -1.03
N GLN A 102 -0.28 12.83 -0.08
CA GLN A 102 -0.62 14.23 0.19
C GLN A 102 -0.23 15.09 -1.01
N LEU A 103 1.00 14.97 -1.51
CA LEU A 103 1.44 15.68 -2.71
C LEU A 103 0.60 15.31 -3.94
N TYR A 104 0.19 14.06 -4.06
CA TYR A 104 -0.66 13.60 -5.15
C TYR A 104 -2.05 14.26 -5.14
N PHE A 105 -2.64 14.49 -3.96
CA PHE A 105 -3.98 15.09 -3.85
C PHE A 105 -3.98 16.60 -3.74
N CYS A 106 -2.87 17.24 -3.29
CA CYS A 106 -2.86 18.70 -3.09
C CYS A 106 -2.18 19.48 -4.19
N CYS A 107 -1.31 18.84 -4.96
CA CYS A 107 -0.24 19.58 -5.63
C CYS A 107 -0.08 19.11 -7.08
N ASN A 108 0.80 19.79 -7.85
CA ASN A 108 0.93 19.55 -9.29
C ASN A 108 2.01 18.52 -9.65
N GLN A 109 2.84 18.12 -8.66
CA GLN A 109 3.94 17.18 -8.86
C GLN A 109 3.55 15.80 -8.38
N HIS A 110 3.31 14.92 -9.33
CA HIS A 110 2.87 13.55 -9.07
C HIS A 110 4.01 12.57 -9.35
N ARG A 111 4.65 12.08 -8.27
CA ARG A 111 5.78 11.16 -8.32
C ARG A 111 5.50 9.89 -7.56
N LEU A 112 5.93 8.77 -8.14
CA LEU A 112 5.92 7.46 -7.51
C LEU A 112 7.35 6.91 -7.51
N PHE A 113 7.80 6.37 -6.37
CA PHE A 113 9.09 5.71 -6.26
C PHE A 113 8.88 4.20 -6.21
N ILE A 114 9.54 3.50 -7.14
CA ILE A 114 9.47 2.05 -7.26
C ILE A 114 10.86 1.43 -7.14
N GLU A 115 10.91 0.14 -6.85
CA GLU A 115 12.10 -0.68 -6.90
C GLU A 115 11.87 -1.83 -7.88
N ILE A 116 12.70 -1.91 -8.93
CA ILE A 116 12.65 -2.99 -9.90
C ILE A 116 13.24 -4.24 -9.26
N LEU A 117 12.47 -5.33 -9.29
CA LEU A 117 12.87 -6.63 -8.77
C LEU A 117 13.82 -7.32 -9.77
N ASN A 118 14.88 -7.94 -9.24
CA ASN A 118 15.91 -8.60 -10.06
C ASN A 118 16.46 -7.69 -11.17
N LYS A 119 16.74 -6.43 -10.82
CA LYS A 119 17.19 -5.39 -11.72
C LYS A 119 18.48 -5.80 -12.46
N PRO A 120 18.48 -5.89 -13.80
CA PRO A 120 19.70 -6.00 -14.57
C PRO A 120 20.48 -4.67 -14.54
N ASN A 121 21.76 -4.70 -14.94
CA ASN A 121 22.61 -3.50 -15.01
C ASN A 121 22.24 -2.55 -16.18
N ASN A 122 20.96 -2.37 -16.42
CA ASN A 122 20.43 -1.50 -17.47
C ASN A 122 19.95 -0.17 -16.89
N ASN A 123 19.93 0.86 -17.73
CA ASN A 123 19.31 2.13 -17.41
C ASN A 123 17.83 2.09 -17.82
N PHE A 124 16.94 2.32 -16.88
CA PHE A 124 15.49 2.29 -17.10
C PHE A 124 14.86 3.67 -17.35
N VAL A 125 15.67 4.74 -17.40
CA VAL A 125 15.15 6.09 -17.71
C VAL A 125 14.49 6.08 -19.08
N GLY A 126 13.26 6.56 -19.15
CA GLY A 126 12.45 6.59 -20.37
C GLY A 126 11.54 5.38 -20.55
N ASN A 127 11.66 4.35 -19.73
CA ASN A 127 10.77 3.18 -19.79
C ASN A 127 9.41 3.51 -19.22
N SER A 128 8.37 2.95 -19.85
CA SER A 128 6.99 3.09 -19.38
C SER A 128 6.68 2.16 -18.21
N VAL A 129 5.85 2.64 -17.29
CA VAL A 129 5.36 1.91 -16.13
C VAL A 129 3.87 1.67 -16.28
N ILE A 130 3.46 0.43 -16.10
CA ILE A 130 2.07 -0.03 -16.23
C ILE A 130 1.60 -0.75 -14.98
N ASN A 131 0.29 -0.79 -14.79
CA ASN A 131 -0.39 -1.72 -13.89
C ASN A 131 -1.35 -2.63 -14.68
N SER A 132 -2.23 -3.36 -13.99
CA SER A 132 -3.23 -4.23 -14.63
C SER A 132 -4.32 -3.49 -15.41
N SER A 133 -4.47 -2.19 -15.18
CA SER A 133 -5.50 -1.34 -15.82
C SER A 133 -4.95 -0.53 -17.00
N GLY A 134 -3.66 -0.15 -16.98
CA GLY A 134 -3.09 0.67 -18.03
C GLY A 134 -1.75 1.30 -17.71
N ILE A 135 -1.42 2.36 -18.42
CA ILE A 135 -0.19 3.13 -18.25
C ILE A 135 -0.30 4.01 -17.01
N ILE A 136 0.73 3.97 -16.17
CA ILE A 136 0.85 4.80 -14.95
C ILE A 136 1.72 6.03 -15.19
N GLY A 137 2.81 5.86 -15.93
CA GLY A 137 3.78 6.93 -16.17
C GLY A 137 5.07 6.44 -16.80
N GLN A 138 6.13 7.20 -16.61
CA GLN A 138 7.46 7.00 -17.18
C GLN A 138 8.54 7.16 -16.13
N ILE A 139 9.58 6.31 -16.16
CA ILE A 139 10.75 6.46 -15.32
C ILE A 139 11.58 7.65 -15.80
N ILE A 140 11.82 8.62 -14.92
CA ILE A 140 12.62 9.82 -15.20
C ILE A 140 13.98 9.81 -14.51
N TYR A 141 14.15 8.98 -13.49
CA TYR A 141 15.39 8.86 -12.74
C TYR A 141 15.62 7.43 -12.28
N ASP A 142 16.86 6.95 -12.41
CA ASP A 142 17.27 5.58 -12.09
C ASP A 142 18.67 5.54 -11.44
N LYS A 143 18.72 5.90 -10.14
CA LYS A 143 19.93 5.71 -9.30
C LYS A 143 19.49 5.15 -7.94
N GLY A 144 19.48 3.83 -7.85
CA GLY A 144 18.99 3.12 -6.68
C GLY A 144 17.49 2.85 -6.76
N LEU A 145 16.63 3.78 -6.34
CA LEU A 145 15.19 3.76 -6.60
C LEU A 145 14.91 4.40 -7.96
N GLN A 146 13.83 3.94 -8.59
CA GLN A 146 13.33 4.52 -9.83
C GLN A 146 12.24 5.53 -9.50
N GLU A 147 12.41 6.77 -9.98
CA GLU A 147 11.37 7.81 -9.89
C GLU A 147 10.51 7.77 -11.14
N VAL A 148 9.22 7.60 -10.93
CA VAL A 148 8.18 7.56 -11.97
C VAL A 148 7.45 8.89 -12.01
N LEU A 149 7.46 9.54 -13.17
CA LEU A 149 6.62 10.68 -13.50
C LEU A 149 5.25 10.16 -13.90
N LEU A 150 4.24 10.44 -13.08
CA LEU A 150 2.88 9.96 -13.35
C LEU A 150 2.21 10.73 -14.50
N LEU A 151 1.25 10.12 -15.19
CA LEU A 151 0.53 10.74 -16.32
C LEU A 151 -0.17 12.04 -15.91
N SER A 152 -0.66 12.13 -14.68
CA SER A 152 -1.37 13.31 -14.15
C SER A 152 -0.47 14.48 -13.71
N ASP A 153 0.86 14.31 -13.73
CA ASP A 153 1.82 15.37 -13.41
C ASP A 153 1.82 16.46 -14.48
N THR A 154 1.84 17.74 -14.09
CA THR A 154 1.77 18.87 -15.02
C THR A 154 2.94 18.97 -16.01
N THR A 155 4.06 18.32 -15.71
CA THR A 155 5.23 18.27 -16.61
C THR A 155 5.21 17.08 -17.55
N HIS A 156 4.26 16.13 -17.37
CA HIS A 156 4.12 14.96 -18.22
C HIS A 156 3.38 15.28 -19.50
N VAL A 157 3.83 14.74 -20.62
CA VAL A 157 3.17 14.82 -21.93
C VAL A 157 3.05 13.43 -22.50
N LEU A 158 1.82 13.05 -22.88
CA LEU A 158 1.48 11.77 -23.47
C LEU A 158 0.78 11.99 -24.83
N PRO A 159 1.36 11.53 -25.94
CA PRO A 159 0.66 11.51 -27.22
C PRO A 159 -0.47 10.47 -27.20
N VAL A 160 -1.70 10.92 -27.38
CA VAL A 160 -2.91 10.08 -27.41
C VAL A 160 -3.64 10.20 -28.74
N GLU A 161 -4.44 9.18 -29.08
CA GLU A 161 -5.26 9.14 -30.29
C GLU A 161 -6.67 8.64 -29.99
N SER A 162 -7.64 9.12 -30.79
CA SER A 162 -9.00 8.61 -30.82
C SER A 162 -9.52 8.70 -32.27
N GLY A 163 -9.59 7.55 -32.97
CA GLY A 163 -9.83 7.53 -34.41
C GLY A 163 -8.72 8.25 -35.16
N GLU A 164 -9.09 9.25 -35.97
CA GLU A 164 -8.14 10.08 -36.74
C GLU A 164 -7.61 11.28 -35.94
N TYR A 165 -8.08 11.47 -34.72
CA TYR A 165 -7.70 12.60 -33.88
C TYR A 165 -6.45 12.26 -33.01
N PHE A 166 -5.48 13.14 -33.01
CA PHE A 166 -4.24 13.05 -32.22
C PHE A 166 -4.08 14.28 -31.34
N CYS A 167 -3.64 14.06 -30.12
CA CYS A 167 -3.36 15.13 -29.17
C CYS A 167 -2.12 14.79 -28.32
N ASN A 168 -1.38 15.81 -27.96
CA ASN A 168 -0.36 15.73 -26.91
C ASN A 168 -1.03 16.07 -25.56
N ALA A 169 -1.60 15.05 -24.91
CA ALA A 169 -2.23 15.23 -23.63
C ALA A 169 -1.21 15.59 -22.56
N ARG A 170 -1.54 16.55 -21.72
CA ARG A 170 -0.70 16.99 -20.59
C ARG A 170 -1.36 16.62 -19.27
N GLY A 171 -0.58 16.25 -18.28
CA GLY A 171 -1.08 16.06 -16.93
C GLY A 171 -1.72 17.35 -16.40
N SER A 172 -2.91 17.24 -15.85
CA SER A 172 -3.69 18.39 -15.35
C SER A 172 -3.24 18.90 -13.98
N GLY A 173 -2.38 18.14 -13.27
CA GLY A 173 -2.08 18.38 -11.86
C GLY A 173 -3.20 17.94 -10.91
N LEU A 174 -4.23 17.30 -11.43
CA LEU A 174 -5.30 16.67 -10.65
C LEU A 174 -5.14 15.15 -10.68
N PRO A 175 -5.38 14.45 -9.58
CA PRO A 175 -5.30 13.00 -9.52
C PRO A 175 -6.11 12.31 -10.61
N GLY A 176 -5.45 11.44 -11.41
CA GLY A 176 -6.11 10.66 -12.43
C GLY A 176 -6.64 11.44 -13.63
N LYS A 177 -6.15 12.67 -13.88
CA LYS A 177 -6.63 13.50 -14.99
C LYS A 177 -5.50 14.00 -15.87
N ILE A 178 -5.77 14.03 -17.18
CA ILE A 178 -4.94 14.69 -18.20
C ILE A 178 -5.85 15.57 -19.07
N SER A 179 -5.27 16.57 -19.73
CA SER A 179 -6.01 17.46 -20.63
C SER A 179 -5.40 17.53 -22.01
N CYS A 180 -6.25 17.75 -22.99
CA CYS A 180 -5.89 18.04 -24.38
C CYS A 180 -6.51 19.37 -24.81
N THR A 181 -5.74 20.13 -25.59
CA THR A 181 -6.22 21.37 -26.20
C THR A 181 -6.12 21.25 -27.71
N TYR A 182 -7.16 21.64 -28.46
CA TYR A 182 -7.15 21.62 -29.90
C TYR A 182 -7.91 22.83 -30.50
N SER A 183 -7.57 23.13 -31.72
CA SER A 183 -8.29 24.14 -32.51
C SER A 183 -9.34 23.49 -33.41
N SER A 184 -10.59 23.91 -33.28
CA SER A 184 -11.73 23.44 -34.12
C SER A 184 -11.58 23.79 -35.60
N LEU A 185 -10.72 24.79 -35.94
CA LEU A 185 -10.41 25.14 -37.33
C LEU A 185 -9.44 24.15 -37.98
N ILE A 186 -8.50 23.59 -37.18
CA ILE A 186 -7.50 22.64 -37.68
C ILE A 186 -8.07 21.22 -37.70
N TRP A 187 -8.83 20.87 -36.68
CA TRP A 187 -9.46 19.57 -36.51
C TRP A 187 -10.98 19.75 -36.41
N PRO A 188 -11.71 19.70 -37.51
CA PRO A 188 -13.18 19.83 -37.50
C PRO A 188 -13.85 18.53 -37.02
N VAL A 189 -13.38 18.00 -35.89
CA VAL A 189 -13.91 16.80 -35.28
C VAL A 189 -14.58 17.18 -33.95
N GLU A 190 -15.79 16.74 -33.78
CA GLU A 190 -16.51 16.93 -32.52
C GLU A 190 -16.07 15.87 -31.51
N ILE A 191 -15.39 16.29 -30.44
CA ILE A 191 -15.08 15.45 -29.31
C ILE A 191 -16.31 15.38 -28.41
N ILE A 192 -16.70 14.17 -28.00
CA ILE A 192 -17.87 13.93 -27.15
C ILE A 192 -17.47 13.38 -25.78
N GLN A 193 -18.28 13.67 -24.79
CA GLN A 193 -18.12 13.10 -23.45
C GLN A 193 -18.23 11.56 -23.50
N GLY A 194 -17.36 10.86 -22.75
CA GLY A 194 -17.26 9.40 -22.76
C GLY A 194 -16.40 8.84 -23.90
N GLN A 195 -15.92 9.66 -24.84
CA GLN A 195 -15.04 9.21 -25.92
C GLN A 195 -13.75 8.63 -25.38
N SER A 196 -13.34 7.47 -25.90
CA SER A 196 -12.14 6.75 -25.48
C SER A 196 -10.88 7.28 -26.17
N PHE A 197 -9.81 7.46 -25.41
CA PHE A 197 -8.50 7.81 -25.91
C PHE A 197 -7.49 6.73 -25.61
N TYR A 198 -6.61 6.48 -26.56
CA TYR A 198 -5.58 5.43 -26.52
C TYR A 198 -4.19 6.04 -26.68
N SER A 199 -3.16 5.35 -26.22
CA SER A 199 -1.77 5.73 -26.50
C SER A 199 -1.49 5.63 -27.99
N SER A 200 -0.93 6.68 -28.60
CA SER A 200 -0.66 6.70 -30.04
C SER A 200 0.64 5.98 -30.45
N GLY A 201 1.50 5.64 -29.50
CA GLY A 201 2.85 5.09 -29.79
C GLY A 201 3.86 6.13 -30.28
N LEU A 202 3.45 7.38 -30.51
CA LEU A 202 4.36 8.45 -30.95
C LEU A 202 5.42 8.73 -29.87
N GLY A 203 6.65 8.97 -30.27
CA GLY A 203 7.79 9.15 -29.37
C GLY A 203 8.41 7.86 -28.84
N GLY A 204 7.80 6.68 -29.09
CA GLY A 204 8.36 5.36 -28.77
C GLY A 204 8.54 5.09 -27.26
N ILE A 205 7.87 5.85 -26.37
CA ILE A 205 7.91 5.66 -24.92
C ILE A 205 6.83 4.65 -24.51
N TYR A 206 5.64 4.83 -25.08
CA TYR A 206 4.46 4.04 -24.74
C TYR A 206 4.06 3.16 -25.91
N PRO A 207 3.70 1.88 -25.69
CA PRO A 207 3.10 1.06 -26.73
C PRO A 207 1.84 1.69 -27.27
N ARG A 208 1.58 1.52 -28.58
CA ARG A 208 0.37 2.02 -29.22
C ARG A 208 -0.86 1.20 -28.82
N GLY A 209 -2.02 1.85 -28.75
CA GLY A 209 -3.33 1.20 -28.62
C GLY A 209 -3.73 0.82 -27.20
N ILE A 210 -2.98 1.24 -26.18
CA ILE A 210 -3.40 1.05 -24.79
C ILE A 210 -4.44 2.11 -24.44
N LEU A 211 -5.59 1.69 -23.91
CA LEU A 211 -6.62 2.60 -23.43
C LEU A 211 -6.06 3.46 -22.28
N ILE A 212 -6.17 4.77 -22.43
CA ILE A 212 -5.70 5.75 -21.44
C ILE A 212 -6.86 6.18 -20.54
N GLY A 213 -8.00 6.52 -21.15
CA GLY A 213 -9.15 7.00 -20.39
C GLY A 213 -10.29 7.45 -21.28
N HIS A 214 -11.23 8.14 -20.64
CA HIS A 214 -12.44 8.65 -21.31
C HIS A 214 -12.59 10.13 -21.05
N VAL A 215 -13.11 10.86 -22.05
CA VAL A 215 -13.41 12.29 -21.93
C VAL A 215 -14.46 12.50 -20.85
N SER A 216 -14.10 13.25 -19.81
CA SER A 216 -14.98 13.58 -18.68
C SER A 216 -15.61 14.97 -18.81
N GLN A 217 -14.85 15.94 -19.32
CA GLN A 217 -15.30 17.31 -19.42
C GLN A 217 -14.76 17.96 -20.69
N ILE A 218 -15.57 18.85 -21.30
CA ILE A 218 -15.20 19.63 -22.47
C ILE A 218 -15.46 21.09 -22.17
N ASN A 219 -14.41 21.93 -22.29
CA ASN A 219 -14.44 23.34 -22.01
C ASN A 219 -14.08 24.12 -23.27
N ARG A 220 -14.89 25.10 -23.65
CA ARG A 220 -14.51 26.07 -24.68
C ARG A 220 -13.71 27.19 -24.02
N ILE A 221 -12.46 27.34 -24.46
CA ILE A 221 -11.61 28.44 -24.00
C ILE A 221 -11.96 29.71 -24.75
N ASP A 222 -12.17 29.60 -26.09
CA ASP A 222 -12.61 30.66 -26.94
C ASP A 222 -13.45 30.11 -28.15
N GLU A 223 -13.70 30.90 -29.17
CA GLU A 223 -14.48 30.47 -30.33
C GLU A 223 -13.84 29.32 -31.13
N VAL A 224 -12.52 29.17 -31.02
CA VAL A 224 -11.72 28.24 -31.84
C VAL A 224 -11.04 27.19 -30.99
N LEU A 225 -10.64 27.54 -29.76
CA LEU A 225 -9.84 26.70 -28.91
C LEU A 225 -10.72 25.94 -27.93
N ILE A 226 -10.61 24.64 -27.98
CA ILE A 226 -11.35 23.72 -27.11
C ILE A 226 -10.34 22.92 -26.28
N GLU A 227 -10.59 22.85 -24.99
CA GLU A 227 -9.89 21.95 -24.05
C GLU A 227 -10.84 20.86 -23.60
N PHE A 228 -10.35 19.66 -23.48
CA PHE A 228 -11.09 18.58 -22.85
C PHE A 228 -10.23 17.80 -21.87
N GLU A 229 -10.85 17.35 -20.81
CA GLU A 229 -10.23 16.50 -19.78
C GLU A 229 -10.53 15.03 -20.06
N ILE A 230 -9.54 14.18 -19.79
CA ILE A 230 -9.63 12.72 -19.87
C ILE A 230 -9.41 12.17 -18.47
N ASP A 231 -10.37 11.43 -17.95
CA ASP A 231 -10.23 10.66 -16.73
C ASP A 231 -9.48 9.37 -17.04
N LEU A 232 -8.33 9.19 -16.37
CA LEU A 232 -7.47 8.02 -16.55
C LEU A 232 -8.13 6.76 -15.97
N ILE A 233 -8.00 5.63 -16.66
CA ILE A 233 -8.48 4.33 -16.17
C ILE A 233 -7.52 3.69 -15.18
N SER A 234 -6.25 4.07 -15.21
CA SER A 234 -5.19 3.55 -14.34
C SER A 234 -4.88 4.53 -13.20
N SER A 235 -4.66 3.98 -12.01
CA SER A 235 -4.29 4.76 -10.83
C SER A 235 -3.10 4.12 -10.11
N PRO A 236 -2.15 4.92 -9.60
CA PRO A 236 -1.04 4.42 -8.81
C PRO A 236 -1.46 3.86 -7.44
N LEU A 237 -2.73 4.10 -7.03
CA LEU A 237 -3.29 3.65 -5.75
C LEU A 237 -3.93 2.26 -5.82
N GLN A 238 -4.14 1.71 -7.01
CA GLN A 238 -4.84 0.42 -7.17
C GLN A 238 -3.98 -0.77 -6.79
N GLU A 239 -2.68 -0.71 -7.08
CA GLU A 239 -1.75 -1.83 -6.93
C GLU A 239 -0.43 -1.38 -6.31
N ASN A 240 0.31 -2.32 -5.73
CA ASN A 240 1.66 -2.08 -5.22
C ASN A 240 2.75 -2.66 -6.12
N ILE A 241 2.36 -3.41 -7.15
CA ILE A 241 3.24 -4.04 -8.13
C ILE A 241 2.96 -3.44 -9.50
N PHE A 242 4.01 -3.14 -10.22
CA PHE A 242 3.98 -2.53 -11.54
C PHE A 242 4.83 -3.30 -12.52
N GLY A 243 4.48 -3.24 -13.79
CA GLY A 243 5.33 -3.68 -14.90
C GLY A 243 6.12 -2.51 -15.46
N VAL A 244 7.42 -2.68 -15.62
CA VAL A 244 8.29 -1.72 -16.33
C VAL A 244 8.59 -2.32 -17.70
N LEU A 245 8.13 -1.68 -18.77
CA LEU A 245 8.33 -2.15 -20.14
C LEU A 245 9.71 -1.71 -20.65
N ASP A 246 10.48 -2.65 -21.18
CA ASP A 246 11.77 -2.32 -21.80
C ASP A 246 11.57 -1.65 -23.16
N ARG A 247 12.36 -0.61 -23.43
CA ARG A 247 12.39 0.12 -24.71
C ARG A 247 13.36 -0.53 -25.70
N SER A 248 13.39 -1.83 -25.80
CA SER A 248 14.23 -2.53 -26.79
C SER A 248 13.84 -2.24 -28.25
#